data_faa82170575fe316c7999bec73941f83
#
_entry.id   faa82170575fe316c7999bec73941f83
#
_cell.length_a   1.000
_cell.length_b   1.000
_cell.length_c   1.000
_cell.angle_alpha   90.00
_cell.angle_beta   90.00
_cell.angle_gamma   90.00
#
_symmetry.space_group_name_H-M   'P 1'
#
loop_
_entity.id
_entity.type
_entity.pdbx_description
1 polymer ?
#
loop_
_entity_poly.entity_id
_entity_poly.type
_entity_poly.pdbx_seq_one_letter_code
_entity_poly.pdbx_strand_id
1 'polypeptide(L)'
;MAEPGRRYAGIAWTAAGFEVTVLDSGGQPAAPLARFGAGQRAELTRYLTGLATAAPLVAVLDSTNGVLDGTLVPAGLPVYRADPWLLPGRPLLGSVAAQDLAEAGRRDLNALCRLTPQGGTLTGRGAEHRAGVTGSRAQAAALATAGRLARHGPRAVPPGAAPEVALTFDDGPNPPYTGQILDILARYQVPATFFCVGLQARAHPADVARMAAAGHGLGNHTWSHPFLPDLSRAQLAEQLDRTDEAIAAAGAGPGLFRPPYGSRSPDVLRWLGERGTPIALWDVDPSDWARPGAALIAGRVLMRARPGTIILMHDGGGDRAQTVAALPLIIEGLLDRGFRFTRAGALLGHAGP
;
A
#
# COMPACT_ATOMS: atom_id res chain seq x y z
N MET A 1 -4.98 -30.37 -7.74
CA MET A 1 -5.37 -30.58 -9.17
C MET A 1 -6.27 -29.43 -9.60
N ALA A 2 -6.11 -28.95 -10.84
CA ALA A 2 -6.96 -27.88 -11.39
C ALA A 2 -8.43 -28.33 -11.46
N GLU A 3 -9.36 -27.46 -11.05
CA GLU A 3 -10.78 -27.73 -11.14
C GLU A 3 -11.27 -27.61 -12.60
N PRO A 4 -12.03 -28.59 -13.11
CA PRO A 4 -12.58 -28.52 -14.48
C PRO A 4 -13.38 -27.24 -14.70
N GLY A 5 -13.13 -26.56 -15.85
CA GLY A 5 -13.82 -25.33 -16.23
C GLY A 5 -13.34 -24.05 -15.52
N ARG A 6 -12.44 -24.13 -14.55
CA ARG A 6 -11.85 -22.95 -13.91
C ARG A 6 -10.75 -22.33 -14.78
N ARG A 7 -10.70 -21.01 -14.79
CA ARG A 7 -9.64 -20.20 -15.42
C ARG A 7 -8.72 -19.57 -14.39
N TYR A 8 -7.46 -19.40 -14.75
CA TYR A 8 -6.40 -18.86 -13.91
C TYR A 8 -5.78 -17.65 -14.59
N ALA A 9 -6.04 -16.47 -14.05
CA ALA A 9 -5.47 -15.22 -14.55
C ALA A 9 -4.23 -14.87 -13.73
N GLY A 10 -3.06 -15.02 -14.31
CA GLY A 10 -1.82 -14.46 -13.75
C GLY A 10 -1.70 -13.01 -14.14
N ILE A 11 -1.41 -12.15 -13.18
CA ILE A 11 -1.31 -10.71 -13.38
C ILE A 11 0.06 -10.25 -12.89
N ALA A 12 0.90 -9.86 -13.84
CA ALA A 12 2.22 -9.30 -13.59
C ALA A 12 2.18 -7.79 -13.68
N TRP A 13 2.93 -7.09 -12.83
CA TRP A 13 3.23 -5.69 -13.07
C TRP A 13 4.58 -5.53 -13.79
N THR A 14 4.68 -4.51 -14.61
CA THR A 14 5.88 -4.12 -15.35
C THR A 14 6.16 -2.63 -15.13
N ALA A 15 7.27 -2.14 -15.63
CA ALA A 15 7.54 -0.70 -15.60
C ALA A 15 6.48 0.15 -16.33
N ALA A 16 5.72 -0.42 -17.28
CA ALA A 16 4.69 0.27 -18.04
C ALA A 16 3.27 0.14 -17.46
N GLY A 17 3.03 -0.86 -16.58
CA GLY A 17 1.71 -1.17 -16.05
C GLY A 17 1.55 -2.65 -15.77
N PHE A 18 0.50 -3.28 -16.30
CA PHE A 18 0.14 -4.65 -15.98
C PHE A 18 0.00 -5.52 -17.23
N GLU A 19 0.44 -6.79 -17.13
CA GLU A 19 0.18 -7.83 -18.11
C GLU A 19 -0.69 -8.93 -17.48
N VAL A 20 -1.63 -9.46 -18.27
CA VAL A 20 -2.55 -10.52 -17.85
C VAL A 20 -2.48 -11.68 -18.84
N THR A 21 -2.16 -12.85 -18.33
CA THR A 21 -2.30 -14.13 -19.03
C THR A 21 -3.39 -14.95 -18.37
N VAL A 22 -4.28 -15.53 -19.15
CA VAL A 22 -5.37 -16.39 -18.67
C VAL A 22 -5.22 -17.79 -19.23
N LEU A 23 -5.11 -18.77 -18.34
CA LEU A 23 -5.02 -20.20 -18.70
C LEU A 23 -6.32 -20.92 -18.29
N ASP A 24 -6.70 -21.92 -19.06
CA ASP A 24 -7.73 -22.89 -18.66
C ASP A 24 -7.16 -23.95 -17.71
N SER A 25 -8.00 -24.90 -17.27
CA SER A 25 -7.59 -26.00 -16.39
C SER A 25 -6.58 -26.95 -17.06
N GLY A 26 -6.51 -26.99 -18.38
CA GLY A 26 -5.54 -27.76 -19.16
C GLY A 26 -4.20 -27.03 -19.37
N GLY A 27 -4.10 -25.77 -18.98
CA GLY A 27 -2.90 -24.94 -19.19
C GLY A 27 -2.83 -24.28 -20.57
N GLN A 28 -3.94 -24.31 -21.32
CA GLN A 28 -4.00 -23.62 -22.63
C GLN A 28 -4.46 -22.17 -22.45
N PRO A 29 -4.02 -21.25 -23.31
CA PRO A 29 -4.51 -19.88 -23.29
C PRO A 29 -6.05 -19.83 -23.44
N ALA A 30 -6.72 -19.28 -22.45
CA ALA A 30 -8.17 -19.11 -22.41
C ALA A 30 -8.63 -17.71 -22.83
N ALA A 31 -7.68 -16.78 -23.01
CA ALA A 31 -7.88 -15.44 -23.57
C ALA A 31 -6.56 -14.93 -24.15
N PRO A 32 -6.60 -13.95 -25.09
CA PRO A 32 -5.40 -13.28 -25.57
C PRO A 32 -4.65 -12.58 -24.42
N LEU A 33 -3.31 -12.46 -24.55
CA LEU A 33 -2.50 -11.66 -23.65
C LEU A 33 -3.02 -10.21 -23.63
N ALA A 34 -3.38 -9.70 -22.45
CA ALA A 34 -3.87 -8.34 -22.27
C ALA A 34 -2.84 -7.48 -21.54
N ARG A 35 -2.76 -6.19 -21.92
CA ARG A 35 -1.88 -5.20 -21.31
C ARG A 35 -2.67 -3.97 -20.89
N PHE A 36 -2.32 -3.44 -19.74
CA PHE A 36 -2.97 -2.26 -19.15
C PHE A 36 -1.89 -1.31 -18.63
N GLY A 37 -2.04 -0.01 -18.90
CA GLY A 37 -1.18 1.01 -18.30
C GLY A 37 -1.38 1.10 -16.77
N ALA A 38 -0.45 1.72 -16.06
CA ALA A 38 -0.50 1.86 -14.61
C ALA A 38 -1.81 2.53 -14.11
N GLY A 39 -2.34 3.52 -14.84
CA GLY A 39 -3.61 4.19 -14.54
C GLY A 39 -4.88 3.40 -14.92
N GLN A 40 -4.75 2.28 -15.63
CA GLN A 40 -5.89 1.52 -16.19
C GLN A 40 -6.34 0.36 -15.30
N ARG A 41 -6.26 0.51 -13.97
CA ARG A 41 -6.69 -0.54 -13.01
C ARG A 41 -8.20 -0.84 -13.09
N ALA A 42 -9.02 0.18 -13.33
CA ALA A 42 -10.45 -0.01 -13.50
C ALA A 42 -10.79 -0.83 -14.76
N GLU A 43 -10.07 -0.60 -15.86
CA GLU A 43 -10.18 -1.35 -17.09
C GLU A 43 -9.74 -2.81 -16.91
N LEU A 44 -8.59 -3.01 -16.23
CA LEU A 44 -8.10 -4.35 -15.87
C LEU A 44 -9.14 -5.09 -15.03
N THR A 45 -9.72 -4.44 -14.02
CA THR A 45 -10.75 -5.04 -13.17
C THR A 45 -11.99 -5.41 -13.99
N ARG A 46 -12.47 -4.50 -14.85
CA ARG A 46 -13.62 -4.79 -15.75
C ARG A 46 -13.34 -5.93 -16.71
N TYR A 47 -12.13 -6.01 -17.25
CA TYR A 47 -11.71 -7.11 -18.12
C TYR A 47 -11.80 -8.46 -17.40
N LEU A 48 -11.23 -8.56 -16.18
CA LEU A 48 -11.25 -9.80 -15.40
C LEU A 48 -12.66 -10.18 -14.93
N THR A 49 -13.45 -9.22 -14.46
CA THR A 49 -14.85 -9.48 -14.07
C THR A 49 -15.69 -9.90 -15.26
N GLY A 50 -15.47 -9.33 -16.45
CA GLY A 50 -16.09 -9.78 -17.69
C GLY A 50 -15.74 -11.23 -18.04
N LEU A 51 -14.47 -11.64 -17.88
CA LEU A 51 -14.07 -13.04 -18.10
C LEU A 51 -14.70 -13.97 -17.05
N ALA A 52 -14.88 -13.51 -15.82
CA ALA A 52 -15.46 -14.28 -14.73
C ALA A 52 -16.97 -14.55 -14.93
N THR A 53 -17.67 -13.78 -15.77
CA THR A 53 -19.08 -14.07 -16.12
C THR A 53 -19.21 -15.30 -17.02
N ALA A 54 -18.21 -15.61 -17.83
CA ALA A 54 -18.23 -16.72 -18.78
C ALA A 54 -17.76 -18.05 -18.18
N ALA A 55 -16.87 -18.00 -17.16
CA ALA A 55 -16.39 -19.20 -16.45
C ALA A 55 -15.78 -18.79 -15.11
N PRO A 56 -15.76 -19.67 -14.08
CA PRO A 56 -15.09 -19.41 -12.83
C PRO A 56 -13.64 -18.99 -13.04
N LEU A 57 -13.25 -17.81 -12.53
CA LEU A 57 -11.93 -17.24 -12.71
C LEU A 57 -11.30 -16.94 -11.35
N VAL A 58 -10.02 -17.24 -11.20
CA VAL A 58 -9.20 -16.79 -10.08
C VAL A 58 -8.07 -15.90 -10.60
N ALA A 59 -7.75 -14.85 -9.85
CA ALA A 59 -6.62 -13.98 -10.12
C ALA A 59 -5.43 -14.37 -9.24
N VAL A 60 -4.23 -14.41 -9.81
CA VAL A 60 -2.99 -14.77 -9.13
C VAL A 60 -1.98 -13.64 -9.28
N LEU A 61 -1.48 -13.16 -8.15
CA LEU A 61 -0.46 -12.11 -8.02
C LEU A 61 0.79 -12.69 -7.35
N ASP A 62 1.92 -12.05 -7.50
CA ASP A 62 3.07 -12.28 -6.63
C ASP A 62 3.13 -11.26 -5.48
N SER A 63 4.04 -11.45 -4.53
CA SER A 63 4.19 -10.56 -3.36
C SER A 63 4.76 -9.18 -3.71
N THR A 64 5.10 -8.93 -4.98
CA THR A 64 5.54 -7.63 -5.48
C THR A 64 4.43 -6.86 -6.20
N ASN A 65 3.21 -7.40 -6.30
CA ASN A 65 2.08 -6.83 -7.02
C ASN A 65 0.93 -6.41 -6.08
N GLY A 66 1.25 -5.70 -4.99
CA GLY A 66 0.29 -5.30 -3.97
C GLY A 66 -0.66 -4.18 -4.35
N VAL A 67 -0.45 -3.53 -5.50
CA VAL A 67 -1.30 -2.41 -5.99
C VAL A 67 -2.71 -2.86 -6.35
N LEU A 68 -2.89 -4.12 -6.73
CA LEU A 68 -4.16 -4.63 -7.28
C LEU A 68 -5.06 -5.31 -6.24
N ASP A 69 -4.52 -5.78 -5.11
CA ASP A 69 -5.31 -6.51 -4.09
C ASP A 69 -6.52 -5.68 -3.65
N GLY A 70 -6.32 -4.41 -3.33
CA GLY A 70 -7.36 -3.49 -2.88
C GLY A 70 -8.41 -3.14 -3.94
N THR A 71 -8.18 -3.50 -5.20
CA THR A 71 -9.12 -3.27 -6.30
C THR A 71 -9.86 -4.55 -6.70
N LEU A 72 -9.14 -5.66 -6.83
CA LEU A 72 -9.68 -6.92 -7.34
C LEU A 72 -10.54 -7.65 -6.30
N VAL A 73 -10.11 -7.65 -5.03
CA VAL A 73 -10.86 -8.32 -3.95
C VAL A 73 -12.24 -7.69 -3.74
N PRO A 74 -12.38 -6.34 -3.62
CA PRO A 74 -13.69 -5.70 -3.53
C PRO A 74 -14.57 -5.88 -4.77
N ALA A 75 -13.97 -6.12 -5.95
CA ALA A 75 -14.73 -6.44 -7.18
C ALA A 75 -15.31 -7.85 -7.19
N GLY A 76 -15.13 -8.63 -6.11
CA GLY A 76 -15.68 -9.97 -5.96
C GLY A 76 -14.84 -11.06 -6.62
N LEU A 77 -13.66 -10.75 -7.14
CA LEU A 77 -12.76 -11.75 -7.71
C LEU A 77 -12.06 -12.54 -6.61
N PRO A 78 -11.97 -13.88 -6.71
CA PRO A 78 -11.05 -14.67 -5.89
C PRO A 78 -9.60 -14.34 -6.25
N VAL A 79 -8.88 -13.67 -5.34
CA VAL A 79 -7.49 -13.25 -5.54
C VAL A 79 -6.57 -14.07 -4.66
N TYR A 80 -5.49 -14.55 -5.25
CA TYR A 80 -4.46 -15.33 -4.57
C TYR A 80 -3.10 -14.69 -4.78
N ARG A 81 -2.27 -14.73 -3.74
CA ARG A 81 -0.87 -14.28 -3.79
C ARG A 81 0.06 -15.48 -3.74
N ALA A 82 0.93 -15.60 -4.73
CA ALA A 82 1.97 -16.61 -4.76
C ALA A 82 3.21 -16.13 -3.98
N ASP A 83 3.72 -16.98 -3.10
CA ASP A 83 4.94 -16.71 -2.35
C ASP A 83 6.20 -16.98 -3.20
N PRO A 84 7.36 -16.34 -2.88
CA PRO A 84 8.58 -16.39 -3.70
C PRO A 84 9.09 -17.79 -4.01
N TRP A 85 8.98 -18.71 -3.07
CA TRP A 85 9.47 -20.09 -3.24
C TRP A 85 8.61 -20.97 -4.15
N LEU A 86 7.43 -20.48 -4.56
CA LEU A 86 6.53 -21.14 -5.50
C LEU A 86 6.74 -20.67 -6.93
N LEU A 87 7.57 -19.66 -7.13
CA LEU A 87 7.75 -18.92 -8.38
C LEU A 87 9.20 -18.98 -8.86
N PRO A 88 9.47 -18.79 -10.17
CA PRO A 88 10.82 -18.59 -10.67
C PRO A 88 11.44 -17.31 -10.11
N GLY A 89 12.75 -17.14 -10.34
CA GLY A 89 13.47 -15.95 -9.91
C GLY A 89 12.86 -14.67 -10.49
N ARG A 90 12.70 -13.65 -9.63
CA ARG A 90 12.12 -12.35 -10.02
C ARG A 90 13.14 -11.46 -10.71
N PRO A 91 12.68 -10.60 -11.64
CA PRO A 91 13.51 -9.52 -12.18
C PRO A 91 13.86 -8.48 -11.10
N LEU A 92 14.79 -7.59 -11.41
CA LEU A 92 15.15 -6.48 -10.52
C LEU A 92 13.94 -5.57 -10.27
N LEU A 93 13.17 -5.26 -11.32
CA LEU A 93 11.94 -4.49 -11.29
C LEU A 93 10.86 -5.20 -12.10
N GLY A 94 9.76 -5.54 -11.46
CA GLY A 94 8.63 -6.26 -12.07
C GLY A 94 8.23 -7.51 -11.29
N SER A 95 7.07 -8.03 -11.62
CA SER A 95 6.64 -9.36 -11.22
C SER A 95 7.39 -10.44 -12.02
N VAL A 96 7.29 -11.69 -11.62
CA VAL A 96 7.50 -12.83 -12.52
C VAL A 96 6.50 -12.74 -13.67
N ALA A 97 6.73 -13.50 -14.76
CA ALA A 97 5.84 -13.46 -15.91
C ALA A 97 4.39 -13.81 -15.54
N ALA A 98 3.43 -13.14 -16.16
CA ALA A 98 2.00 -13.39 -15.93
C ALA A 98 1.62 -14.86 -16.16
N GLN A 99 2.28 -15.53 -17.11
CA GLN A 99 2.09 -16.94 -17.36
C GLN A 99 2.52 -17.82 -16.19
N ASP A 100 3.64 -17.52 -15.53
CA ASP A 100 4.12 -18.27 -14.37
C ASP A 100 3.17 -18.14 -13.18
N LEU A 101 2.57 -16.96 -13.00
CA LEU A 101 1.55 -16.72 -11.98
C LEU A 101 0.27 -17.53 -12.27
N ALA A 102 -0.22 -17.51 -13.51
CA ALA A 102 -1.38 -18.29 -13.90
C ALA A 102 -1.14 -19.79 -13.71
N GLU A 103 0.04 -20.26 -14.07
CA GLU A 103 0.45 -21.65 -13.95
C GLU A 103 0.61 -22.08 -12.46
N ALA A 104 1.14 -21.20 -11.60
CA ALA A 104 1.20 -21.47 -10.16
C ALA A 104 -0.19 -21.70 -9.57
N GLY A 105 -1.18 -20.85 -9.94
CA GLY A 105 -2.57 -21.03 -9.53
C GLY A 105 -3.19 -22.32 -10.05
N ARG A 106 -2.90 -22.68 -11.30
CA ARG A 106 -3.39 -23.89 -11.94
C ARG A 106 -2.84 -25.17 -11.29
N ARG A 107 -1.55 -25.17 -10.95
CA ARG A 107 -0.88 -26.35 -10.36
C ARG A 107 -1.38 -26.66 -8.96
N ASP A 108 -1.41 -25.68 -8.08
CA ASP A 108 -1.89 -25.87 -6.71
C ASP A 108 -2.37 -24.56 -6.07
N LEU A 109 -3.65 -24.31 -6.21
CA LEU A 109 -4.28 -23.10 -5.65
C LEU A 109 -4.23 -23.10 -4.10
N ASN A 110 -4.19 -24.27 -3.45
CA ASN A 110 -4.15 -24.37 -1.99
C ASN A 110 -2.78 -24.02 -1.40
N ALA A 111 -1.72 -24.07 -2.21
CA ALA A 111 -0.40 -23.62 -1.81
C ALA A 111 -0.29 -22.08 -1.79
N LEU A 112 -1.24 -21.36 -2.41
CA LEU A 112 -1.23 -19.91 -2.50
C LEU A 112 -1.97 -19.26 -1.33
N CYS A 113 -1.60 -18.01 -1.04
CA CYS A 113 -2.25 -17.19 -0.02
C CYS A 113 -3.53 -16.55 -0.58
N ARG A 114 -4.72 -17.01 -0.17
CA ARG A 114 -5.97 -16.35 -0.54
C ARG A 114 -6.08 -14.98 0.14
N LEU A 115 -6.35 -13.94 -0.64
CA LEU A 115 -6.56 -12.59 -0.13
C LEU A 115 -8.04 -12.35 0.19
N THR A 116 -8.29 -11.63 1.29
CA THR A 116 -9.62 -11.27 1.76
C THR A 116 -9.68 -9.78 2.09
N PRO A 117 -10.88 -9.18 2.26
CA PRO A 117 -11.00 -7.76 2.66
C PRO A 117 -10.33 -7.43 3.99
N GLN A 118 -10.06 -8.42 4.85
CA GLN A 118 -9.38 -8.26 6.13
C GLN A 118 -7.86 -8.53 6.04
N GLY A 119 -7.32 -8.62 4.84
CA GLY A 119 -5.94 -9.00 4.57
C GLY A 119 -5.83 -10.36 3.89
N GLY A 120 -4.67 -10.97 3.90
CA GLY A 120 -4.46 -12.29 3.34
C GLY A 120 -4.75 -13.39 4.36
N THR A 121 -5.42 -14.44 3.94
CA THR A 121 -5.41 -15.70 4.69
C THR A 121 -4.12 -16.44 4.34
N LEU A 122 -3.18 -16.47 5.27
CA LEU A 122 -1.90 -17.16 5.08
C LEU A 122 -2.09 -18.64 5.38
N THR A 123 -1.56 -19.51 4.50
CA THR A 123 -1.58 -20.96 4.66
C THR A 123 -0.16 -21.55 4.59
N GLY A 124 0.11 -22.61 5.35
CA GLY A 124 1.39 -23.32 5.32
C GLY A 124 2.60 -22.40 5.51
N ARG A 125 3.61 -22.58 4.68
CA ARG A 125 4.89 -21.82 4.75
C ARG A 125 4.71 -20.32 4.58
N GLY A 126 3.72 -19.88 3.83
CA GLY A 126 3.40 -18.44 3.69
C GLY A 126 3.00 -17.81 5.01
N ALA A 127 2.19 -18.48 5.81
CA ALA A 127 1.80 -18.03 7.15
C ALA A 127 3.00 -17.96 8.10
N GLU A 128 3.83 -19.00 8.12
CA GLU A 128 5.04 -19.06 8.95
C GLU A 128 6.05 -17.98 8.58
N HIS A 129 6.30 -17.78 7.28
CA HIS A 129 7.22 -16.76 6.79
C HIS A 129 6.78 -15.37 7.22
N ARG A 130 5.52 -14.99 6.98
CA ARG A 130 5.00 -13.66 7.32
C ARG A 130 4.89 -13.44 8.83
N ALA A 131 4.46 -14.44 9.60
CA ALA A 131 4.39 -14.34 11.05
C ALA A 131 5.79 -14.18 11.69
N GLY A 132 6.79 -14.94 11.21
CA GLY A 132 8.18 -14.82 11.68
C GLY A 132 8.79 -13.46 11.44
N VAL A 133 8.37 -12.76 10.38
CA VAL A 133 8.89 -11.45 9.99
C VAL A 133 8.19 -10.29 10.70
N THR A 134 6.89 -10.39 10.99
CA THR A 134 6.11 -9.28 11.54
C THR A 134 6.04 -9.23 13.08
N GLY A 135 6.34 -10.32 13.78
CA GLY A 135 5.98 -10.48 15.20
C GLY A 135 7.14 -10.55 16.23
N SER A 136 8.42 -10.47 15.87
CA SER A 136 9.49 -10.84 16.80
C SER A 136 10.11 -9.67 17.58
N ARG A 137 10.57 -9.97 18.83
CA ARG A 137 11.43 -9.09 19.65
C ARG A 137 12.72 -8.67 18.91
N ALA A 138 13.20 -9.47 17.97
CA ALA A 138 14.33 -9.14 17.11
C ALA A 138 14.04 -7.92 16.24
N GLN A 139 12.80 -7.66 15.86
CA GLN A 139 12.39 -6.45 15.17
C GLN A 139 12.59 -5.19 16.03
N ALA A 140 12.21 -5.23 17.30
CA ALA A 140 12.37 -4.08 18.20
C ALA A 140 13.87 -3.76 18.41
N ALA A 141 14.74 -4.80 18.52
CA ALA A 141 16.17 -4.62 18.63
C ALA A 141 16.80 -4.08 17.33
N ALA A 142 16.40 -4.58 16.18
CA ALA A 142 16.84 -4.06 14.88
C ALA A 142 16.38 -2.62 14.64
N LEU A 143 15.16 -2.28 15.08
CA LEU A 143 14.63 -0.93 15.08
C LEU A 143 15.49 0.03 15.94
N ALA A 144 15.90 -0.42 17.12
CA ALA A 144 16.77 0.36 18.01
C ALA A 144 18.18 0.57 17.43
N THR A 145 18.70 -0.41 16.68
CA THR A 145 20.04 -0.37 16.08
C THR A 145 20.09 0.47 14.80
N ALA A 146 19.00 0.52 14.03
CA ALA A 146 18.93 1.30 12.79
C ALA A 146 18.92 2.83 13.01
N GLY A 147 18.84 3.30 14.26
CA GLY A 147 19.09 4.69 14.70
C GLY A 147 18.21 5.80 14.11
N ARG A 148 17.35 5.49 13.14
CA ARG A 148 16.54 6.46 12.38
C ARG A 148 15.07 6.09 12.25
N LEU A 149 14.60 5.14 13.05
CA LEU A 149 13.18 4.83 13.08
C LEU A 149 12.44 5.91 13.81
N ALA A 150 11.42 6.39 13.16
CA ALA A 150 10.46 7.27 13.75
C ALA A 150 9.91 6.65 15.04
N ARG A 151 10.16 7.29 16.17
CA ARG A 151 9.69 6.81 17.46
C ARG A 151 8.17 6.93 17.50
N HIS A 152 7.52 5.81 17.78
CA HIS A 152 6.10 5.77 18.10
C HIS A 152 5.87 6.12 19.57
N GLY A 153 4.73 6.69 19.86
CA GLY A 153 4.25 6.94 21.19
C GLY A 153 3.87 8.39 21.45
N PRO A 154 3.05 8.63 22.49
CA PRO A 154 2.62 9.96 22.85
C PRO A 154 3.83 10.84 23.14
N ARG A 155 3.89 12.01 22.51
CA ARG A 155 4.91 13.02 22.78
C ARG A 155 4.45 13.90 23.92
N ALA A 156 5.37 14.25 24.82
CA ALA A 156 5.12 15.26 25.83
C ALA A 156 4.80 16.58 25.12
N VAL A 157 3.66 17.16 25.44
CA VAL A 157 3.28 18.50 24.97
C VAL A 157 3.94 19.51 25.90
N PRO A 158 4.72 20.46 25.39
CA PRO A 158 5.25 21.53 26.21
C PRO A 158 4.10 22.27 26.90
N PRO A 159 4.30 22.75 28.16
CA PRO A 159 3.26 23.54 28.85
C PRO A 159 2.80 24.71 28.00
N GLY A 160 1.47 24.83 27.80
CA GLY A 160 0.86 25.88 26.99
C GLY A 160 0.85 25.66 25.45
N ALA A 161 1.47 24.60 24.92
CA ALA A 161 1.37 24.23 23.52
C ALA A 161 0.12 23.39 23.25
N ALA A 162 -0.52 23.59 22.08
CA ALA A 162 -1.61 22.72 21.65
C ALA A 162 -1.08 21.33 21.28
N PRO A 163 -1.81 20.26 21.60
CA PRO A 163 -1.44 18.91 21.19
C PRO A 163 -1.48 18.77 19.66
N GLU A 164 -0.47 18.13 19.08
CA GLU A 164 -0.38 17.92 17.64
C GLU A 164 -0.68 16.47 17.26
N VAL A 165 -1.27 16.29 16.07
CA VAL A 165 -1.48 15.00 15.40
C VAL A 165 -1.14 15.11 13.91
N ALA A 166 -0.80 13.99 13.28
CA ALA A 166 -0.58 13.93 11.84
C ALA A 166 -1.58 12.98 11.18
N LEU A 167 -2.30 13.49 10.17
CA LEU A 167 -3.05 12.68 9.22
C LEU A 167 -2.10 12.17 8.15
N THR A 168 -2.15 10.88 7.87
CA THR A 168 -1.35 10.28 6.81
C THR A 168 -2.21 9.39 5.92
N PHE A 169 -1.91 9.40 4.61
CA PHE A 169 -2.64 8.66 3.59
C PHE A 169 -1.69 7.82 2.76
N ASP A 170 -2.00 6.55 2.60
CA ASP A 170 -1.19 5.57 1.88
C ASP A 170 -1.86 5.13 0.56
N ASP A 171 -1.07 4.53 -0.33
CA ASP A 171 -1.46 3.85 -1.57
C ASP A 171 -1.85 4.75 -2.75
N GLY A 172 -1.96 6.05 -2.55
CA GLY A 172 -2.32 6.98 -3.60
C GLY A 172 -1.17 7.37 -4.57
N PRO A 173 -1.46 8.29 -5.49
CA PRO A 173 -2.74 8.90 -5.81
C PRO A 173 -3.76 7.93 -6.43
N ASN A 174 -5.04 8.13 -6.11
CA ASN A 174 -6.14 7.32 -6.65
C ASN A 174 -7.39 8.18 -6.92
N PRO A 175 -7.53 8.78 -8.10
CA PRO A 175 -8.73 9.51 -8.46
C PRO A 175 -10.00 8.65 -8.39
N PRO A 176 -11.17 9.19 -7.94
CA PRO A 176 -11.36 10.58 -7.54
C PRO A 176 -11.03 10.87 -6.07
N TYR A 177 -10.68 9.85 -5.28
CA TYR A 177 -10.61 9.95 -3.82
C TYR A 177 -9.50 10.87 -3.33
N THR A 178 -8.32 10.79 -3.91
CA THR A 178 -7.20 11.69 -3.59
C THR A 178 -7.61 13.15 -3.77
N GLY A 179 -8.25 13.48 -4.89
CA GLY A 179 -8.77 14.83 -5.16
C GLY A 179 -9.77 15.29 -4.11
N GLN A 180 -10.74 14.43 -3.74
CA GLN A 180 -11.74 14.72 -2.72
C GLN A 180 -11.12 14.94 -1.33
N ILE A 181 -10.12 14.13 -0.96
CA ILE A 181 -9.37 14.30 0.30
C ILE A 181 -8.64 15.65 0.30
N LEU A 182 -7.95 16.02 -0.79
CA LEU A 182 -7.27 17.30 -0.92
C LEU A 182 -8.25 18.48 -0.81
N ASP A 183 -9.46 18.39 -1.38
CA ASP A 183 -10.49 19.42 -1.26
C ASP A 183 -10.95 19.59 0.19
N ILE A 184 -11.11 18.50 0.93
CA ILE A 184 -11.48 18.52 2.35
C ILE A 184 -10.35 19.15 3.18
N LEU A 185 -9.10 18.68 3.00
CA LEU A 185 -7.93 19.21 3.72
C LEU A 185 -7.76 20.72 3.48
N ALA A 186 -7.96 21.18 2.24
CA ALA A 186 -7.92 22.59 1.89
C ALA A 186 -9.03 23.41 2.58
N ARG A 187 -10.26 22.87 2.65
CA ARG A 187 -11.39 23.55 3.34
C ARG A 187 -11.10 23.79 4.81
N TYR A 188 -10.49 22.80 5.48
CA TYR A 188 -10.14 22.93 6.91
C TYR A 188 -8.76 23.52 7.17
N GLN A 189 -7.98 23.81 6.12
CA GLN A 189 -6.58 24.29 6.18
C GLN A 189 -5.68 23.33 6.99
N VAL A 190 -5.88 22.02 6.81
CA VAL A 190 -5.18 20.96 7.53
C VAL A 190 -4.05 20.39 6.68
N PRO A 191 -2.79 20.43 7.15
CA PRO A 191 -1.70 19.72 6.49
C PRO A 191 -1.81 18.21 6.76
N ALA A 192 -1.33 17.42 5.78
CA ALA A 192 -1.25 15.97 5.89
C ALA A 192 0.06 15.45 5.29
N THR A 193 0.29 14.14 5.32
CA THR A 193 1.40 13.48 4.62
C THR A 193 0.85 12.32 3.79
N PHE A 194 1.25 12.27 2.52
CA PHE A 194 0.84 11.23 1.57
C PHE A 194 2.03 10.32 1.26
N PHE A 195 1.89 9.02 1.49
CA PHE A 195 2.86 8.01 1.12
C PHE A 195 2.46 7.40 -0.22
N CYS A 196 3.09 7.91 -1.29
CA CYS A 196 2.70 7.59 -2.65
C CYS A 196 3.32 6.28 -3.13
N VAL A 197 2.50 5.44 -3.76
CA VAL A 197 2.97 4.29 -4.52
C VAL A 197 3.49 4.77 -5.89
N GLY A 198 4.69 4.38 -6.27
CA GLY A 198 5.37 4.90 -7.45
C GLY A 198 4.60 4.70 -8.76
N LEU A 199 3.97 3.53 -8.97
CA LEU A 199 3.09 3.28 -10.11
C LEU A 199 1.94 4.29 -10.18
N GLN A 200 1.39 4.69 -9.03
CA GLN A 200 0.30 5.66 -8.95
C GLN A 200 0.80 7.09 -9.13
N ALA A 201 1.92 7.43 -8.51
CA ALA A 201 2.56 8.74 -8.69
C ALA A 201 2.90 9.00 -10.17
N ARG A 202 3.43 7.99 -10.86
CA ARG A 202 3.70 8.05 -12.29
C ARG A 202 2.42 8.16 -13.14
N ALA A 203 1.35 7.46 -12.75
CA ALA A 203 0.07 7.50 -13.46
C ALA A 203 -0.67 8.84 -13.28
N HIS A 204 -0.48 9.49 -12.14
CA HIS A 204 -1.22 10.69 -11.74
C HIS A 204 -0.29 11.81 -11.22
N PRO A 205 0.68 12.29 -12.03
CA PRO A 205 1.67 13.27 -11.59
C PRO A 205 1.04 14.62 -11.21
N ALA A 206 -0.11 14.98 -11.79
CA ALA A 206 -0.83 16.20 -11.45
C ALA A 206 -1.37 16.18 -10.01
N ASP A 207 -1.82 15.02 -9.50
CA ASP A 207 -2.27 14.90 -8.11
C ASP A 207 -1.09 15.02 -7.14
N VAL A 208 0.08 14.42 -7.46
CA VAL A 208 1.31 14.58 -6.67
C VAL A 208 1.75 16.05 -6.62
N ALA A 209 1.75 16.74 -7.77
CA ALA A 209 2.06 18.16 -7.84
C ALA A 209 1.09 19.01 -7.00
N ARG A 210 -0.20 18.66 -7.02
CA ARG A 210 -1.24 19.32 -6.21
C ARG A 210 -1.01 19.12 -4.71
N MET A 211 -0.64 17.91 -4.27
CA MET A 211 -0.26 17.64 -2.87
C MET A 211 0.91 18.52 -2.42
N ALA A 212 1.96 18.61 -3.25
CA ALA A 212 3.14 19.42 -2.97
C ALA A 212 2.80 20.92 -2.91
N ALA A 213 2.07 21.43 -3.90
CA ALA A 213 1.65 22.83 -3.97
C ALA A 213 0.76 23.25 -2.80
N ALA A 214 -0.03 22.33 -2.25
CA ALA A 214 -0.85 22.54 -1.06
C ALA A 214 -0.06 22.44 0.26
N GLY A 215 1.25 22.21 0.21
CA GLY A 215 2.12 22.13 1.38
C GLY A 215 2.00 20.84 2.19
N HIS A 216 1.43 19.78 1.60
CA HIS A 216 1.43 18.47 2.23
C HIS A 216 2.82 17.83 2.18
N GLY A 217 3.12 16.96 3.15
CA GLY A 217 4.31 16.12 3.09
C GLY A 217 4.14 15.01 2.08
N LEU A 218 5.23 14.67 1.36
CA LEU A 218 5.26 13.52 0.48
C LEU A 218 6.22 12.46 1.01
N GLY A 219 5.82 11.21 0.93
CA GLY A 219 6.60 10.06 1.32
C GLY A 219 6.59 8.99 0.24
N ASN A 220 7.60 8.14 0.28
CA ASN A 220 7.75 6.97 -0.58
C ASN A 220 7.02 5.77 0.02
N HIS A 221 6.19 5.08 -0.79
CA HIS A 221 5.49 3.85 -0.40
C HIS A 221 5.85 2.67 -1.31
N THR A 222 7.07 2.65 -1.85
CA THR A 222 7.57 1.72 -2.85
C THR A 222 6.91 1.87 -4.23
N TRP A 223 7.48 1.21 -5.24
CA TRP A 223 6.95 1.30 -6.60
C TRP A 223 5.64 0.53 -6.80
N SER A 224 5.57 -0.72 -6.29
CA SER A 224 4.45 -1.64 -6.55
C SER A 224 3.78 -2.18 -5.30
N HIS A 225 4.03 -1.58 -4.14
CA HIS A 225 3.46 -1.98 -2.85
C HIS A 225 3.76 -3.45 -2.47
N PRO A 226 5.03 -3.92 -2.55
CA PRO A 226 5.40 -5.30 -2.25
C PRO A 226 5.46 -5.60 -0.76
N PHE A 227 5.44 -6.89 -0.41
CA PHE A 227 5.85 -7.34 0.91
C PHE A 227 7.39 -7.32 0.99
N LEU A 228 7.98 -6.36 1.70
CA LEU A 228 9.42 -6.06 1.66
C LEU A 228 10.35 -7.22 2.02
N PRO A 229 10.04 -8.09 3.02
CA PRO A 229 10.87 -9.23 3.34
C PRO A 229 11.07 -10.24 2.20
N ASP A 230 10.23 -10.19 1.18
CA ASP A 230 10.32 -11.05 0.01
C ASP A 230 11.23 -10.48 -1.08
N LEU A 231 11.82 -9.29 -0.85
CA LEU A 231 12.72 -8.62 -1.79
C LEU A 231 14.19 -8.86 -1.42
N SER A 232 15.04 -8.94 -2.43
CA SER A 232 16.48 -8.74 -2.26
C SER A 232 16.80 -7.26 -2.01
N ARG A 233 18.01 -6.97 -1.49
CA ARG A 233 18.49 -5.61 -1.29
C ARG A 233 18.40 -4.76 -2.57
N ALA A 234 18.82 -5.33 -3.71
CA ALA A 234 18.79 -4.63 -4.98
C ALA A 234 17.36 -4.33 -5.45
N GLN A 235 16.44 -5.28 -5.29
CA GLN A 235 15.02 -5.08 -5.62
C GLN A 235 14.38 -4.01 -4.72
N LEU A 236 14.69 -3.99 -3.42
CA LEU A 236 14.21 -2.94 -2.52
C LEU A 236 14.75 -1.58 -2.93
N ALA A 237 16.04 -1.47 -3.25
CA ALA A 237 16.63 -0.21 -3.70
C ALA A 237 15.93 0.31 -4.96
N GLU A 238 15.71 -0.54 -5.96
CA GLU A 238 15.03 -0.17 -7.20
C GLU A 238 13.58 0.27 -6.96
N GLN A 239 12.83 -0.40 -6.05
CA GLN A 239 11.49 0.00 -5.64
C GLN A 239 11.48 1.43 -5.08
N LEU A 240 12.46 1.77 -4.26
CA LEU A 240 12.58 3.09 -3.63
C LEU A 240 13.02 4.14 -4.65
N ASP A 241 14.08 3.86 -5.42
CA ASP A 241 14.66 4.82 -6.37
C ASP A 241 13.63 5.25 -7.43
N ARG A 242 12.92 4.30 -8.01
CA ARG A 242 11.87 4.59 -8.99
C ARG A 242 10.71 5.38 -8.44
N THR A 243 10.37 5.15 -7.17
CA THR A 243 9.30 5.93 -6.53
C THR A 243 9.77 7.34 -6.23
N ASP A 244 10.99 7.50 -5.74
CA ASP A 244 11.60 8.81 -5.50
C ASP A 244 11.67 9.62 -6.80
N GLU A 245 12.08 9.01 -7.92
CA GLU A 245 12.09 9.62 -9.26
C GLU A 245 10.68 10.08 -9.68
N ALA A 246 9.65 9.24 -9.48
CA ALA A 246 8.28 9.58 -9.88
C ALA A 246 7.70 10.73 -9.06
N ILE A 247 8.00 10.80 -7.77
CA ILE A 247 7.58 11.90 -6.89
C ILE A 247 8.36 13.18 -7.24
N ALA A 248 9.67 13.07 -7.47
CA ALA A 248 10.51 14.20 -7.83
C ALA A 248 10.14 14.82 -9.18
N ALA A 249 9.73 14.00 -10.15
CA ALA A 249 9.25 14.47 -11.45
C ALA A 249 7.99 15.35 -11.35
N ALA A 250 7.23 15.23 -10.27
CA ALA A 250 6.07 16.09 -9.97
C ALA A 250 6.43 17.35 -9.17
N GLY A 251 7.73 17.64 -8.97
CA GLY A 251 8.22 18.87 -8.35
C GLY A 251 8.41 18.80 -6.83
N ALA A 252 8.46 17.61 -6.23
CA ALA A 252 8.64 17.45 -4.79
C ALA A 252 9.56 16.27 -4.45
N GLY A 253 10.33 16.40 -3.36
CA GLY A 253 11.15 15.29 -2.84
C GLY A 253 10.41 14.50 -1.75
N PRO A 254 10.50 13.16 -1.74
CA PRO A 254 9.98 12.37 -0.63
C PRO A 254 10.87 12.57 0.60
N GLY A 255 10.27 13.00 1.71
CA GLY A 255 10.99 13.20 2.98
C GLY A 255 11.02 11.98 3.88
N LEU A 256 10.10 11.03 3.67
CA LEU A 256 9.88 9.87 4.52
C LEU A 256 9.60 8.62 3.67
N PHE A 257 9.78 7.46 4.28
CA PHE A 257 9.39 6.17 3.72
C PHE A 257 8.41 5.47 4.66
N ARG A 258 7.38 4.85 4.10
CA ARG A 258 6.52 3.92 4.85
C ARG A 258 6.53 2.56 4.18
N PRO A 259 6.90 1.49 4.91
CA PRO A 259 6.86 0.15 4.35
C PRO A 259 5.42 -0.32 4.11
N PRO A 260 5.08 -0.84 2.93
CA PRO A 260 3.81 -1.50 2.66
C PRO A 260 3.46 -2.52 3.73
N TYR A 261 2.20 -2.54 4.18
CA TYR A 261 1.70 -3.41 5.27
C TYR A 261 2.45 -3.23 6.60
N GLY A 262 3.28 -2.20 6.77
CA GLY A 262 4.25 -2.12 7.86
C GLY A 262 5.30 -3.23 7.82
N SER A 263 5.45 -3.93 6.70
CA SER A 263 6.30 -5.11 6.55
C SER A 263 7.77 -4.75 6.63
N ARG A 264 8.52 -5.50 7.43
CA ARG A 264 9.94 -5.29 7.65
C ARG A 264 10.60 -6.56 8.20
N SER A 265 11.89 -6.69 7.97
CA SER A 265 12.76 -7.70 8.59
C SER A 265 14.02 -7.02 9.11
N PRO A 266 14.85 -7.68 9.92
CA PRO A 266 16.15 -7.15 10.32
C PRO A 266 17.00 -6.69 9.13
N ASP A 267 17.01 -7.47 8.04
CA ASP A 267 17.76 -7.13 6.82
C ASP A 267 17.18 -5.90 6.12
N VAL A 268 15.85 -5.83 5.93
CA VAL A 268 15.17 -4.66 5.35
C VAL A 268 15.49 -3.40 6.16
N LEU A 269 15.42 -3.47 7.50
CA LEU A 269 15.73 -2.33 8.37
C LEU A 269 17.18 -1.90 8.27
N ARG A 270 18.11 -2.86 8.19
CA ARG A 270 19.53 -2.59 7.98
C ARG A 270 19.77 -1.88 6.65
N TRP A 271 19.20 -2.38 5.54
CA TRP A 271 19.35 -1.78 4.21
C TRP A 271 18.78 -0.35 4.13
N LEU A 272 17.61 -0.13 4.75
CA LEU A 272 17.00 1.21 4.84
C LEU A 272 17.86 2.15 5.70
N GLY A 273 18.44 1.64 6.81
CA GLY A 273 19.35 2.40 7.66
C GLY A 273 20.65 2.80 6.94
N GLU A 274 21.25 1.88 6.19
CA GLU A 274 22.44 2.13 5.37
C GLU A 274 22.17 3.19 4.27
N ARG A 275 20.95 3.18 3.69
CA ARG A 275 20.51 4.18 2.73
C ARG A 275 20.23 5.55 3.39
N GLY A 276 20.08 5.59 4.70
CA GLY A 276 19.70 6.80 5.42
C GLY A 276 18.22 7.18 5.25
N THR A 277 17.35 6.23 4.90
CA THR A 277 15.93 6.45 4.64
C THR A 277 15.15 6.53 5.95
N PRO A 278 14.52 7.68 6.29
CA PRO A 278 13.71 7.79 7.49
C PRO A 278 12.38 7.04 7.33
N ILE A 279 12.05 6.20 8.32
CA ILE A 279 10.84 5.37 8.29
C ILE A 279 9.75 5.97 9.17
N ALA A 280 8.54 6.12 8.62
CA ALA A 280 7.35 6.53 9.34
C ALA A 280 6.35 5.37 9.41
N LEU A 281 6.06 4.89 10.61
CA LEU A 281 4.93 3.99 10.87
C LEU A 281 3.73 4.81 11.38
N TRP A 282 2.82 4.19 12.12
CA TRP A 282 1.61 4.83 12.64
C TRP A 282 1.30 4.37 14.07
N ASP A 283 0.50 5.15 14.76
CA ASP A 283 0.03 4.86 16.12
C ASP A 283 -1.44 4.43 16.12
N VAL A 284 -2.23 4.96 15.20
CA VAL A 284 -3.66 4.64 15.06
C VAL A 284 -3.96 4.16 13.64
N ASP A 285 -4.46 2.93 13.53
CA ASP A 285 -5.07 2.35 12.34
C ASP A 285 -6.59 2.22 12.58
N PRO A 286 -7.43 3.00 11.89
CA PRO A 286 -8.87 2.87 11.96
C PRO A 286 -9.42 1.75 11.09
N SER A 287 -8.56 1.06 10.34
CA SER A 287 -8.91 0.00 9.36
C SER A 287 -9.88 0.50 8.29
N ASP A 288 -9.65 1.70 7.77
CA ASP A 288 -10.47 2.31 6.72
C ASP A 288 -10.44 1.52 5.41
N TRP A 289 -9.30 0.85 5.16
CA TRP A 289 -9.12 -0.09 4.04
C TRP A 289 -10.14 -1.24 4.02
N ALA A 290 -10.65 -1.66 5.19
CA ALA A 290 -11.68 -2.69 5.33
C ALA A 290 -13.11 -2.16 5.14
N ARG A 291 -13.30 -0.86 4.94
CA ARG A 291 -14.57 -0.17 4.71
C ARG A 291 -15.65 -0.47 5.78
N PRO A 292 -15.36 -0.25 7.07
CA PRO A 292 -16.26 -0.59 8.17
C PRO A 292 -17.39 0.43 8.38
N GLY A 293 -17.43 1.51 7.60
CA GLY A 293 -18.34 2.64 7.73
C GLY A 293 -17.65 3.91 8.23
N ALA A 294 -18.00 5.06 7.66
CA ALA A 294 -17.37 6.35 7.96
C ALA A 294 -17.40 6.71 9.46
N ALA A 295 -18.54 6.52 10.13
CA ALA A 295 -18.68 6.80 11.56
C ALA A 295 -17.75 5.92 12.42
N LEU A 296 -17.57 4.65 12.05
CA LEU A 296 -16.68 3.74 12.78
C LEU A 296 -15.21 4.08 12.56
N ILE A 297 -14.84 4.48 11.34
CA ILE A 297 -13.49 5.00 11.02
C ILE A 297 -13.20 6.21 11.92
N ALA A 298 -14.06 7.21 11.90
CA ALA A 298 -13.91 8.42 12.71
C ALA A 298 -13.86 8.11 14.21
N GLY A 299 -14.79 7.29 14.70
CA GLY A 299 -14.83 6.90 16.11
C GLY A 299 -13.55 6.22 16.60
N ARG A 300 -12.96 5.32 15.79
CA ARG A 300 -11.69 4.65 16.11
C ARG A 300 -10.53 5.63 16.22
N VAL A 301 -10.47 6.64 15.35
CA VAL A 301 -9.46 7.70 15.41
C VAL A 301 -9.66 8.55 16.65
N LEU A 302 -10.87 9.09 16.86
CA LEU A 302 -11.18 9.98 17.96
C LEU A 302 -10.96 9.33 19.32
N MET A 303 -11.29 8.06 19.51
CA MET A 303 -11.04 7.33 20.75
C MET A 303 -9.55 7.14 21.07
N ARG A 304 -8.71 6.98 20.06
CA ARG A 304 -7.30 6.57 20.24
C ARG A 304 -6.31 7.70 20.10
N ALA A 305 -6.66 8.80 19.42
CA ALA A 305 -5.76 9.92 19.22
C ALA A 305 -5.28 10.54 20.54
N ARG A 306 -3.97 10.73 20.64
CA ARG A 306 -3.21 11.33 21.72
C ARG A 306 -2.22 12.33 21.15
N PRO A 307 -1.64 13.24 21.94
CA PRO A 307 -0.58 14.12 21.44
C PRO A 307 0.56 13.35 20.79
N GLY A 308 0.95 13.78 19.59
CA GLY A 308 2.00 13.14 18.78
C GLY A 308 1.55 11.94 17.94
N THR A 309 0.24 11.62 17.93
CA THR A 309 -0.29 10.49 17.15
C THR A 309 -0.13 10.70 15.65
N ILE A 310 0.40 9.68 14.98
CA ILE A 310 0.36 9.53 13.52
C ILE A 310 -0.80 8.60 13.17
N ILE A 311 -1.76 9.11 12.40
CA ILE A 311 -2.99 8.40 12.02
C ILE A 311 -2.80 7.84 10.62
N LEU A 312 -2.94 6.51 10.46
CA LEU A 312 -2.95 5.82 9.18
C LEU A 312 -4.34 5.92 8.58
N MET A 313 -4.42 6.37 7.36
CA MET A 313 -5.57 6.24 6.47
C MET A 313 -5.08 5.95 5.06
N HIS A 314 -5.98 5.78 4.10
CA HIS A 314 -5.62 5.46 2.73
C HIS A 314 -6.41 6.36 1.76
N ASP A 315 -5.70 6.90 0.75
CA ASP A 315 -6.31 7.57 -0.40
C ASP A 315 -6.29 6.69 -1.66
N GLY A 316 -5.54 5.56 -1.60
CA GLY A 316 -5.41 4.58 -2.65
C GLY A 316 -5.78 3.15 -2.25
N GLY A 317 -5.43 2.18 -3.10
CA GLY A 317 -5.65 0.76 -2.82
C GLY A 317 -7.12 0.30 -2.88
N GLY A 318 -8.00 1.00 -3.61
CA GLY A 318 -9.39 0.59 -3.82
C GLY A 318 -10.42 1.70 -3.59
N ASP A 319 -11.66 1.33 -3.24
CA ASP A 319 -12.73 2.28 -2.91
C ASP A 319 -12.47 2.93 -1.55
N ARG A 320 -12.37 4.26 -1.54
CA ARG A 320 -12.09 5.10 -0.36
C ARG A 320 -13.23 6.10 -0.04
N ALA A 321 -14.43 5.87 -0.57
CA ALA A 321 -15.57 6.73 -0.30
C ALA A 321 -15.85 6.87 1.21
N GLN A 322 -15.67 5.81 1.98
CA GLN A 322 -15.85 5.85 3.44
C GLN A 322 -14.74 6.62 4.16
N THR A 323 -13.49 6.55 3.68
CA THR A 323 -12.38 7.37 4.19
C THR A 323 -12.65 8.85 3.93
N VAL A 324 -13.07 9.20 2.71
CA VAL A 324 -13.48 10.56 2.34
C VAL A 324 -14.61 11.07 3.24
N ALA A 325 -15.65 10.26 3.46
CA ALA A 325 -16.79 10.63 4.30
C ALA A 325 -16.43 10.73 5.80
N ALA A 326 -15.43 9.97 6.27
CA ALA A 326 -14.97 10.00 7.67
C ALA A 326 -14.08 11.23 7.96
N LEU A 327 -13.39 11.75 6.96
CA LEU A 327 -12.35 12.76 7.14
C LEU A 327 -12.86 14.06 7.80
N PRO A 328 -14.00 14.67 7.40
CA PRO A 328 -14.57 15.83 8.10
C PRO A 328 -14.85 15.53 9.58
N LEU A 329 -15.44 14.37 9.89
CA LEU A 329 -15.76 13.97 11.26
C LEU A 329 -14.50 13.85 12.14
N ILE A 330 -13.42 13.32 11.56
CA ILE A 330 -12.12 13.21 12.22
C ILE A 330 -11.52 14.60 12.49
N ILE A 331 -11.50 15.45 11.47
CA ILE A 331 -10.91 16.79 11.60
C ILE A 331 -11.67 17.61 12.63
N GLU A 332 -12.98 17.72 12.50
CA GLU A 332 -13.83 18.49 13.42
C GLU A 332 -13.69 17.97 14.85
N GLY A 333 -13.83 16.65 15.07
CA GLY A 333 -13.72 16.07 16.40
C GLY A 333 -12.33 16.19 17.05
N LEU A 334 -11.24 16.29 16.28
CA LEU A 334 -9.91 16.57 16.81
C LEU A 334 -9.71 18.06 17.10
N LEU A 335 -10.20 18.95 16.22
CA LEU A 335 -10.19 20.41 16.47
C LEU A 335 -10.98 20.77 17.73
N ASP A 336 -12.17 20.20 17.93
CA ASP A 336 -13.01 20.40 19.13
C ASP A 336 -12.29 19.96 20.43
N ARG A 337 -11.37 19.00 20.31
CA ARG A 337 -10.50 18.57 21.42
C ARG A 337 -9.23 19.39 21.56
N GLY A 338 -9.09 20.47 20.81
CA GLY A 338 -7.95 21.39 20.85
C GLY A 338 -6.68 20.89 20.14
N PHE A 339 -6.76 19.82 19.33
CA PHE A 339 -5.62 19.36 18.56
C PHE A 339 -5.30 20.30 17.42
N ARG A 340 -4.00 20.39 17.06
CA ARG A 340 -3.50 20.95 15.81
C ARG A 340 -3.02 19.85 14.90
N PHE A 341 -3.14 20.09 13.61
CA PHE A 341 -2.64 19.16 12.60
C PHE A 341 -1.26 19.60 12.10
N THR A 342 -0.40 18.62 11.90
CA THR A 342 0.94 18.85 11.35
C THR A 342 1.33 17.72 10.40
N ARG A 343 2.41 17.90 9.63
CA ARG A 343 2.96 16.83 8.80
C ARG A 343 3.66 15.78 9.66
N ALA A 344 3.63 14.51 9.24
CA ALA A 344 4.30 13.42 9.95
C ALA A 344 5.81 13.69 10.15
N GLY A 345 6.47 14.28 9.15
CA GLY A 345 7.88 14.65 9.24
C GLY A 345 8.19 15.57 10.41
N ALA A 346 7.34 16.57 10.66
CA ALA A 346 7.50 17.49 11.79
C ALA A 346 7.39 16.77 13.14
N LEU A 347 6.42 15.84 13.29
CA LEU A 347 6.31 15.00 14.50
C LEU A 347 7.54 14.12 14.70
N LEU A 348 8.19 13.70 13.62
CA LEU A 348 9.34 12.81 13.66
C LEU A 348 10.69 13.54 13.75
N GLY A 349 10.67 14.89 13.81
CA GLY A 349 11.87 15.71 13.84
C GLY A 349 12.62 15.76 12.50
N HIS A 350 11.93 15.41 11.41
CA HIS A 350 12.41 15.56 10.05
C HIS A 350 11.76 16.80 9.42
N ALA A 351 12.47 17.91 9.41
CA ALA A 351 12.13 19.08 8.61
C ALA A 351 12.53 18.77 7.15
N GLY A 352 11.73 17.95 6.47
CA GLY A 352 11.81 17.83 5.02
C GLY A 352 11.04 18.98 4.36
N PRO A 353 11.33 19.24 3.08
CA PRO A 353 10.63 20.25 2.30
C PRO A 353 9.13 20.05 2.31
#